data_26a7915a5ec38c666b748a4257be0583
#
_entry.id   26a7915a5ec38c666b748a4257be0583
#
_cell.length_a   1.000
_cell.length_b   1.000
_cell.length_c   1.000
_cell.angle_alpha   90.00
_cell.angle_beta   90.00
_cell.angle_gamma   90.00
#
_symmetry.space_group_name_H-M   'P 1'
#
loop_
_entity.id
_entity.type
_entity.pdbx_description
1 polymer ?
#
loop_
_entity_poly.entity_id
_entity_poly.type
_entity_poly.pdbx_seq_one_letter_code
_entity_poly.pdbx_strand_id
1 'polypeptide(L)'
;MPGKLTGSSPTTTAKMKCGAVIVAAGRGERLKNTTPKAFIPLRSKPLCQYSLDAFLSYPKITDIVLVIPEEKLSSFSDPKFKVVAGGASRQESVFKGLSALECDTAWVFVHDAARPLLTADLLDRLWESAKNGKNCIAAWPISDTVKLAQNTTIAKTLDRQNLWGAQTPQVFLTSVLKDAYAKAKKDNFTGTDEASLVERLGASVELVVGDPWNLKITTPQDLKLAELILENKL
;
A
#
# COMPACT_ATOMS: atom_id res chain seq x y z
N MET A 1 25.30 -42.04 -34.32
CA MET A 1 24.32 -42.02 -33.21
C MET A 1 24.65 -40.82 -32.35
N PRO A 2 23.91 -39.69 -32.39
CA PRO A 2 24.14 -38.59 -31.44
C PRO A 2 23.27 -38.77 -30.20
N GLY A 3 23.93 -38.73 -29.05
CA GLY A 3 23.30 -38.87 -27.72
C GLY A 3 22.32 -37.75 -27.42
N LYS A 4 21.15 -38.13 -26.92
CA LYS A 4 20.16 -37.24 -26.35
C LYS A 4 20.66 -36.71 -25.00
N LEU A 5 20.96 -35.40 -24.94
CA LEU A 5 21.11 -34.67 -23.70
C LEU A 5 19.69 -34.38 -23.15
N THR A 6 19.25 -35.14 -22.16
CA THR A 6 18.06 -34.85 -21.38
C THR A 6 18.41 -33.75 -20.40
N GLY A 7 18.12 -32.51 -20.76
CA GLY A 7 18.15 -31.39 -19.87
C GLY A 7 17.00 -31.48 -18.86
N SER A 8 17.27 -31.89 -17.64
CA SER A 8 16.36 -31.76 -16.51
C SER A 8 16.23 -30.28 -16.15
N SER A 9 15.09 -29.68 -16.47
CA SER A 9 14.72 -28.36 -15.94
C SER A 9 14.58 -28.47 -14.41
N PRO A 10 15.22 -27.61 -13.63
CA PRO A 10 14.99 -27.58 -12.21
C PRO A 10 13.65 -26.89 -11.93
N THR A 11 12.60 -27.66 -11.78
CA THR A 11 11.33 -27.21 -11.18
C THR A 11 11.48 -27.14 -9.67
N THR A 12 12.21 -26.14 -9.21
CA THR A 12 12.12 -25.73 -7.79
C THR A 12 11.23 -24.47 -7.78
N THR A 13 9.94 -24.65 -7.53
CA THR A 13 9.04 -23.56 -7.16
C THR A 13 9.46 -23.07 -5.78
N ALA A 14 10.53 -22.29 -5.71
CA ALA A 14 10.85 -21.52 -4.52
C ALA A 14 9.62 -20.66 -4.21
N LYS A 15 9.03 -20.86 -3.03
CA LYS A 15 7.84 -20.11 -2.59
C LYS A 15 8.24 -18.63 -2.56
N MET A 16 7.73 -17.83 -3.50
CA MET A 16 8.03 -16.39 -3.56
C MET A 16 7.61 -15.74 -2.24
N LYS A 17 8.59 -15.21 -1.49
CA LYS A 17 8.32 -14.45 -0.27
C LYS A 17 7.69 -13.11 -0.62
N CYS A 18 6.60 -12.79 0.08
CA CYS A 18 5.94 -11.52 -0.02
C CYS A 18 5.95 -10.81 1.33
N GLY A 19 6.26 -9.53 1.30
CA GLY A 19 6.20 -8.67 2.47
C GLY A 19 5.12 -7.61 2.37
N ALA A 20 4.79 -7.00 3.50
CA ALA A 20 3.91 -5.84 3.59
C ALA A 20 4.57 -4.72 4.38
N VAL A 21 4.47 -3.50 3.89
CA VAL A 21 4.81 -2.27 4.60
C VAL A 21 3.53 -1.50 4.87
N ILE A 22 3.13 -1.45 6.14
CA ILE A 22 1.91 -0.76 6.59
C ILE A 22 2.31 0.60 7.14
N VAL A 23 1.90 1.68 6.47
CA VAL A 23 2.32 3.04 6.82
C VAL A 23 1.32 3.68 7.75
N ALA A 24 1.70 3.86 9.00
CA ALA A 24 0.89 4.39 10.09
C ALA A 24 1.52 5.64 10.77
N ALA A 25 2.61 6.19 10.21
CA ALA A 25 3.36 7.30 10.83
C ALA A 25 2.80 8.70 10.58
N GLY A 26 1.72 8.84 9.77
CA GLY A 26 1.13 10.13 9.45
C GLY A 26 0.44 10.80 10.64
N ARG A 27 0.72 12.10 10.86
CA ARG A 27 0.15 12.89 11.96
C ARG A 27 -1.36 13.14 11.84
N GLY A 28 -1.91 13.13 10.62
CA GLY A 28 -3.37 13.25 10.39
C GLY A 28 -3.96 14.62 10.74
N GLU A 29 -3.27 15.70 10.47
CA GLU A 29 -3.63 17.09 10.81
C GLU A 29 -5.09 17.48 10.44
N ARG A 30 -5.63 16.90 9.37
CA ARG A 30 -7.01 17.14 8.91
C ARG A 30 -8.10 16.62 9.86
N LEU A 31 -7.79 15.68 10.73
CA LEU A 31 -8.73 15.15 11.74
C LEU A 31 -8.76 15.98 13.02
N LYS A 32 -7.91 17.04 13.12
CA LYS A 32 -7.83 17.95 14.30
C LYS A 32 -7.74 17.21 15.64
N ASN A 33 -7.11 16.02 15.64
CA ASN A 33 -6.94 15.20 16.84
C ASN A 33 -5.47 15.27 17.31
N THR A 34 -5.25 15.23 18.61
CA THR A 34 -3.91 15.15 19.22
C THR A 34 -3.28 13.77 19.05
N THR A 35 -4.11 12.74 18.87
CA THR A 35 -3.67 11.35 18.60
C THR A 35 -3.29 11.20 17.14
N PRO A 36 -2.13 10.58 16.82
CA PRO A 36 -1.78 10.27 15.43
C PRO A 36 -2.88 9.46 14.74
N LYS A 37 -3.21 9.82 13.50
CA LYS A 37 -4.38 9.34 12.76
C LYS A 37 -4.58 7.82 12.82
N ALA A 38 -3.51 7.06 12.61
CA ALA A 38 -3.57 5.60 12.57
C ALA A 38 -3.92 4.95 13.92
N PHE A 39 -3.87 5.74 15.01
CA PHE A 39 -4.18 5.31 16.37
C PHE A 39 -5.54 5.79 16.86
N ILE A 40 -6.27 6.52 16.03
CA ILE A 40 -7.65 6.90 16.36
C ILE A 40 -8.48 5.62 16.44
N PRO A 41 -9.29 5.44 17.50
CA PRO A 41 -10.16 4.28 17.61
C PRO A 41 -11.22 4.29 16.50
N LEU A 42 -11.37 3.15 15.84
CA LEU A 42 -12.50 2.81 15.01
C LEU A 42 -13.21 1.66 15.73
N ARG A 43 -14.36 1.95 16.35
CA ARG A 43 -15.03 1.02 17.29
C ARG A 43 -14.07 0.62 18.43
N SER A 44 -13.72 -0.66 18.54
CA SER A 44 -12.97 -1.22 19.69
C SER A 44 -11.44 -1.24 19.51
N LYS A 45 -10.91 -0.88 18.35
CA LYS A 45 -9.45 -0.96 18.09
C LYS A 45 -8.95 0.18 17.20
N PRO A 46 -7.64 0.52 17.27
CA PRO A 46 -7.07 1.61 16.45
C PRO A 46 -7.12 1.27 14.96
N LEU A 47 -7.20 2.31 14.10
CA LEU A 47 -7.27 2.16 12.64
C LEU A 47 -6.19 1.24 12.08
N CYS A 48 -4.94 1.40 12.53
CA CYS A 48 -3.82 0.59 12.02
C CYS A 48 -3.97 -0.89 12.33
N GLN A 49 -4.69 -1.25 13.38
CA GLN A 49 -4.89 -2.65 13.77
C GLN A 49 -5.72 -3.43 12.73
N TYR A 50 -6.70 -2.77 12.09
CA TYR A 50 -7.50 -3.41 11.04
C TYR A 50 -6.64 -3.82 9.84
N SER A 51 -5.79 -2.91 9.37
CA SER A 51 -4.86 -3.22 8.28
C SER A 51 -3.85 -4.29 8.70
N LEU A 52 -3.32 -4.20 9.92
CA LEU A 52 -2.39 -5.19 10.46
C LEU A 52 -3.03 -6.58 10.54
N ASP A 53 -4.24 -6.69 11.08
CA ASP A 53 -4.98 -7.95 11.16
C ASP A 53 -5.24 -8.56 9.77
N ALA A 54 -5.59 -7.73 8.77
CA ALA A 54 -5.82 -8.18 7.40
C ALA A 54 -4.55 -8.81 6.81
N PHE A 55 -3.38 -8.19 6.98
CA PHE A 55 -2.13 -8.75 6.48
C PHE A 55 -1.64 -9.95 7.29
N LEU A 56 -1.80 -9.95 8.62
CA LEU A 56 -1.44 -11.11 9.47
C LEU A 56 -2.29 -12.34 9.16
N SER A 57 -3.53 -12.14 8.72
CA SER A 57 -4.44 -13.22 8.34
C SER A 57 -4.22 -13.71 6.90
N TYR A 58 -3.44 -13.00 6.09
CA TYR A 58 -3.25 -13.33 4.68
C TYR A 58 -2.03 -14.26 4.48
N PRO A 59 -2.23 -15.54 4.12
CA PRO A 59 -1.19 -16.58 4.23
C PRO A 59 -0.04 -16.42 3.23
N LYS A 60 -0.15 -15.52 2.26
CA LYS A 60 0.91 -15.25 1.27
C LYS A 60 1.92 -14.23 1.75
N ILE A 61 1.56 -13.41 2.74
CA ILE A 61 2.45 -12.42 3.37
C ILE A 61 3.16 -13.08 4.54
N THR A 62 4.48 -13.06 4.54
CA THR A 62 5.31 -13.71 5.56
C THR A 62 6.24 -12.74 6.29
N ASP A 63 6.38 -11.51 5.79
CA ASP A 63 7.23 -10.48 6.39
C ASP A 63 6.45 -9.16 6.45
N ILE A 64 6.11 -8.72 7.66
CA ILE A 64 5.28 -7.53 7.87
C ILE A 64 6.07 -6.48 8.64
N VAL A 65 6.08 -5.27 8.13
CA VAL A 65 6.67 -4.11 8.77
C VAL A 65 5.60 -3.04 8.98
N LEU A 66 5.34 -2.72 10.24
CA LEU A 66 4.47 -1.61 10.65
C LEU A 66 5.32 -0.37 10.90
N VAL A 67 5.07 0.70 10.14
CA VAL A 67 5.78 1.97 10.24
C VAL A 67 4.93 2.96 11.02
N ILE A 68 5.37 3.36 12.20
CA ILE A 68 4.61 4.20 13.15
C ILE A 68 5.41 5.42 13.61
N PRO A 69 4.77 6.40 14.27
CA PRO A 69 5.50 7.49 14.91
C PRO A 69 6.47 6.95 15.98
N GLU A 70 7.62 7.60 16.13
CA GLU A 70 8.69 7.16 17.04
C GLU A 70 8.19 7.03 18.49
N GLU A 71 7.37 7.96 18.95
CA GLU A 71 6.77 7.96 20.29
C GLU A 71 5.80 6.80 20.55
N LYS A 72 5.44 6.03 19.50
CA LYS A 72 4.55 4.87 19.60
C LYS A 72 5.27 3.52 19.52
N LEU A 73 6.57 3.49 19.33
CA LEU A 73 7.34 2.25 19.17
C LEU A 73 7.14 1.28 20.34
N SER A 74 7.13 1.78 21.58
CA SER A 74 6.91 0.96 22.77
C SER A 74 5.48 0.39 22.90
N SER A 75 4.54 0.86 22.10
CA SER A 75 3.14 0.39 22.14
C SER A 75 2.91 -0.92 21.39
N PHE A 76 3.92 -1.41 20.65
CA PHE A 76 3.83 -2.63 19.86
C PHE A 76 5.03 -3.52 20.16
N SER A 77 4.75 -4.76 20.52
CA SER A 77 5.76 -5.81 20.69
C SER A 77 5.09 -7.14 20.37
N ASP A 78 5.26 -7.61 19.14
CA ASP A 78 4.71 -8.89 18.68
C ASP A 78 5.74 -9.52 17.72
N PRO A 79 6.13 -10.80 17.91
CA PRO A 79 7.11 -11.46 17.04
C PRO A 79 6.60 -11.69 15.60
N LYS A 80 5.30 -11.50 15.34
CA LYS A 80 4.71 -11.75 14.01
C LYS A 80 4.98 -10.62 13.02
N PHE A 81 5.44 -9.46 13.46
CA PHE A 81 5.75 -8.32 12.61
C PHE A 81 6.83 -7.43 13.21
N LYS A 82 7.53 -6.72 12.35
CA LYS A 82 8.52 -5.72 12.74
C LYS A 82 7.86 -4.35 12.90
N VAL A 83 8.41 -3.54 13.80
CA VAL A 83 7.95 -2.16 14.01
C VAL A 83 9.12 -1.22 13.80
N VAL A 84 8.93 -0.18 13.00
CA VAL A 84 9.97 0.83 12.72
C VAL A 84 9.41 2.24 12.81
N ALA A 85 10.26 3.18 13.22
CA ALA A 85 9.91 4.59 13.23
C ALA A 85 9.73 5.13 11.81
N GLY A 86 8.69 5.92 11.58
CA GLY A 86 8.50 6.66 10.33
C GLY A 86 9.55 7.74 10.09
N GLY A 87 9.48 8.37 8.94
CA GLY A 87 10.30 9.51 8.56
C GLY A 87 9.52 10.83 8.55
N ALA A 88 10.17 11.90 8.10
CA ALA A 88 9.58 13.22 7.99
C ALA A 88 8.45 13.29 6.93
N SER A 89 8.43 12.38 5.97
CA SER A 89 7.43 12.28 4.93
C SER A 89 6.86 10.86 4.82
N ARG A 90 5.72 10.72 4.08
CA ARG A 90 5.16 9.40 3.76
C ARG A 90 6.16 8.58 2.96
N GLN A 91 6.79 9.17 1.96
CA GLN A 91 7.81 8.52 1.12
C GLN A 91 8.99 8.00 1.96
N GLU A 92 9.51 8.81 2.88
CA GLU A 92 10.58 8.38 3.78
C GLU A 92 10.13 7.26 4.73
N SER A 93 8.91 7.33 5.23
CA SER A 93 8.32 6.29 6.08
C SER A 93 8.23 4.95 5.35
N VAL A 94 7.77 4.94 4.09
CA VAL A 94 7.75 3.73 3.27
C VAL A 94 9.16 3.21 3.02
N PHE A 95 10.11 4.10 2.72
CA PHE A 95 11.51 3.70 2.50
C PHE A 95 12.12 3.00 3.73
N LYS A 96 11.86 3.53 4.94
CA LYS A 96 12.30 2.89 6.19
C LYS A 96 11.65 1.51 6.36
N GLY A 97 10.35 1.38 6.10
CA GLY A 97 9.66 0.10 6.11
C GLY A 97 10.21 -0.90 5.10
N LEU A 98 10.44 -0.46 3.86
CA LEU A 98 11.04 -1.27 2.78
C LEU A 98 12.45 -1.75 3.13
N SER A 99 13.22 -0.92 3.83
CA SER A 99 14.58 -1.26 4.28
C SER A 99 14.61 -2.27 5.43
N ALA A 100 13.52 -2.39 6.18
CA ALA A 100 13.38 -3.34 7.29
C ALA A 100 12.83 -4.71 6.87
N LEU A 101 12.36 -4.86 5.63
CA LEU A 101 11.97 -6.15 5.08
C LEU A 101 13.17 -7.10 4.98
N GLU A 102 12.91 -8.40 5.01
CA GLU A 102 13.94 -9.42 4.79
C GLU A 102 14.54 -9.28 3.38
N CYS A 103 15.82 -9.63 3.26
CA CYS A 103 16.58 -9.42 2.02
C CYS A 103 16.04 -10.27 0.84
N ASP A 104 15.39 -11.39 1.11
CA ASP A 104 14.81 -12.31 0.12
C ASP A 104 13.32 -12.07 -0.16
N THR A 105 12.72 -11.00 0.39
CA THR A 105 11.35 -10.58 0.07
C THR A 105 11.28 -10.14 -1.38
N ALA A 106 10.63 -10.94 -2.23
CA ALA A 106 10.56 -10.71 -3.67
C ALA A 106 9.52 -9.65 -4.04
N TRP A 107 8.34 -9.69 -3.41
CA TRP A 107 7.23 -8.76 -3.64
C TRP A 107 6.86 -8.02 -2.37
N VAL A 108 6.52 -6.76 -2.50
CA VAL A 108 6.11 -5.92 -1.37
C VAL A 108 4.76 -5.26 -1.63
N PHE A 109 3.87 -5.38 -0.67
CA PHE A 109 2.60 -4.68 -0.58
C PHE A 109 2.79 -3.43 0.27
N VAL A 110 2.62 -2.25 -0.28
CA VAL A 110 2.65 -0.99 0.46
C VAL A 110 1.22 -0.54 0.72
N HIS A 111 0.88 -0.34 1.99
CA HIS A 111 -0.49 -0.03 2.39
C HIS A 111 -0.57 1.10 3.40
N ASP A 112 -1.53 2.00 3.18
CA ASP A 112 -1.85 3.07 4.11
C ASP A 112 -2.74 2.53 5.25
N ALA A 113 -2.26 2.54 6.49
CA ALA A 113 -3.04 2.14 7.67
C ALA A 113 -4.35 2.94 7.86
N ALA A 114 -4.49 4.03 7.13
CA ALA A 114 -5.71 4.83 7.09
C ALA A 114 -6.82 4.24 6.20
N ARG A 115 -6.62 3.05 5.61
CA ARG A 115 -7.62 2.27 4.87
C ARG A 115 -7.93 0.98 5.64
N PRO A 116 -8.74 1.05 6.70
CA PRO A 116 -8.95 -0.06 7.62
C PRO A 116 -9.83 -1.19 7.05
N LEU A 117 -10.49 -0.96 5.92
CA LEU A 117 -11.48 -1.88 5.34
C LEU A 117 -10.88 -2.74 4.21
N LEU A 118 -9.61 -3.09 4.34
CA LEU A 118 -8.90 -3.98 3.41
C LEU A 118 -9.46 -5.39 3.50
N THR A 119 -9.83 -5.97 2.35
CA THR A 119 -10.41 -7.33 2.25
C THR A 119 -9.40 -8.33 1.69
N ALA A 120 -9.58 -9.61 2.04
CA ALA A 120 -8.77 -10.70 1.48
C ALA A 120 -8.96 -10.83 -0.04
N ASP A 121 -10.16 -10.59 -0.55
CA ASP A 121 -10.46 -10.61 -1.97
C ASP A 121 -9.64 -9.55 -2.75
N LEU A 122 -9.50 -8.33 -2.23
CA LEU A 122 -8.63 -7.32 -2.84
C LEU A 122 -7.16 -7.74 -2.81
N LEU A 123 -6.70 -8.35 -1.71
CA LEU A 123 -5.35 -8.90 -1.62
C LEU A 123 -5.13 -10.02 -2.64
N ASP A 124 -6.11 -10.89 -2.86
CA ASP A 124 -6.03 -11.96 -3.86
C ASP A 124 -5.94 -11.40 -5.28
N ARG A 125 -6.77 -10.42 -5.66
CA ARG A 125 -6.71 -9.76 -6.98
C ARG A 125 -5.34 -9.13 -7.25
N LEU A 126 -4.78 -8.44 -6.26
CA LEU A 126 -3.45 -7.84 -6.37
C LEU A 126 -2.35 -8.91 -6.49
N TRP A 127 -2.46 -9.98 -5.70
CA TRP A 127 -1.51 -11.09 -5.76
C TRP A 127 -1.55 -11.80 -7.11
N GLU A 128 -2.75 -12.01 -7.69
CA GLU A 128 -2.89 -12.60 -9.03
C GLU A 128 -2.14 -11.80 -10.11
N SER A 129 -2.18 -10.46 -10.05
CA SER A 129 -1.39 -9.61 -10.96
C SER A 129 0.11 -9.73 -10.67
N ALA A 130 0.51 -9.65 -9.41
CA ALA A 130 1.91 -9.71 -8.99
C ALA A 130 2.58 -11.04 -9.34
N LYS A 131 1.93 -12.18 -9.11
CA LYS A 131 2.48 -13.51 -9.45
C LYS A 131 2.71 -13.70 -10.96
N ASN A 132 2.01 -12.92 -11.78
CA ASN A 132 2.22 -12.86 -13.24
C ASN A 132 3.33 -11.85 -13.63
N GLY A 133 4.13 -11.40 -12.68
CA GLY A 133 5.29 -10.53 -12.89
C GLY A 133 4.96 -9.05 -13.07
N LYS A 134 3.77 -8.59 -12.68
CA LYS A 134 3.32 -7.22 -12.91
C LYS A 134 3.35 -6.40 -11.62
N ASN A 135 4.00 -5.23 -11.65
CA ASN A 135 3.77 -4.21 -10.65
C ASN A 135 2.33 -3.72 -10.79
N CYS A 136 1.60 -3.56 -9.70
CA CYS A 136 0.20 -3.17 -9.76
C CYS A 136 -0.26 -2.37 -8.54
N ILE A 137 -1.36 -1.64 -8.71
CA ILE A 137 -2.00 -0.92 -7.61
C ILE A 137 -3.51 -1.19 -7.61
N ALA A 138 -4.09 -1.19 -6.42
CA ALA A 138 -5.53 -1.06 -6.31
C ALA A 138 -5.96 0.33 -6.76
N ALA A 139 -7.00 0.42 -7.58
CA ALA A 139 -7.57 1.68 -8.03
C ALA A 139 -9.06 1.54 -8.30
N TRP A 140 -9.81 2.64 -8.18
CA TRP A 140 -11.24 2.67 -8.43
C TRP A 140 -11.57 3.69 -9.52
N PRO A 141 -12.42 3.37 -10.52
CA PRO A 141 -12.84 4.33 -11.54
C PRO A 141 -13.50 5.55 -10.93
N ILE A 142 -13.20 6.73 -11.45
CA ILE A 142 -13.84 7.97 -10.99
C ILE A 142 -15.26 8.05 -11.56
N SER A 143 -16.26 8.15 -10.67
CA SER A 143 -17.68 8.27 -11.02
C SER A 143 -18.11 9.72 -11.27
N ASP A 144 -17.49 10.68 -10.59
CA ASP A 144 -17.84 12.09 -10.67
C ASP A 144 -17.28 12.77 -11.93
N THR A 145 -17.89 13.88 -12.35
CA THR A 145 -17.31 14.74 -13.37
C THR A 145 -16.10 15.49 -12.81
N VAL A 146 -14.90 15.21 -13.35
CA VAL A 146 -13.65 15.80 -12.87
C VAL A 146 -13.39 17.14 -13.55
N LYS A 147 -13.14 18.16 -12.75
CA LYS A 147 -12.76 19.50 -13.19
C LYS A 147 -11.30 19.78 -12.87
N LEU A 148 -10.53 20.16 -13.86
CA LEU A 148 -9.24 20.82 -13.63
C LEU A 148 -9.53 22.28 -13.31
N ALA A 149 -9.08 22.73 -12.16
CA ALA A 149 -9.28 24.12 -11.72
C ALA A 149 -7.95 24.88 -11.69
N GLN A 150 -8.02 26.16 -11.98
CA GLN A 150 -6.95 27.13 -11.72
C GLN A 150 -7.49 28.08 -10.64
N ASN A 151 -6.90 28.00 -9.46
CA ASN A 151 -7.49 28.55 -8.22
C ASN A 151 -8.92 27.98 -8.01
N THR A 152 -9.94 28.84 -7.97
CA THR A 152 -11.35 28.49 -7.82
C THR A 152 -12.14 28.48 -9.14
N THR A 153 -11.46 28.76 -10.27
CA THR A 153 -12.10 28.82 -11.60
C THR A 153 -11.86 27.53 -12.37
N ILE A 154 -12.90 27.01 -13.01
CA ILE A 154 -12.77 25.80 -13.85
C ILE A 154 -11.96 26.17 -15.10
N ALA A 155 -10.81 25.50 -15.26
CA ALA A 155 -9.98 25.61 -16.46
C ALA A 155 -10.43 24.61 -17.53
N LYS A 156 -10.77 23.36 -17.12
CA LYS A 156 -11.15 22.30 -18.06
C LYS A 156 -11.99 21.22 -17.36
N THR A 157 -12.92 20.62 -18.10
CA THR A 157 -13.53 19.33 -17.72
C THR A 157 -12.70 18.20 -18.31
N LEU A 158 -12.28 17.26 -17.48
CA LEU A 158 -11.53 16.08 -17.93
C LEU A 158 -12.48 14.96 -18.35
N ASP A 159 -12.10 14.23 -19.39
CA ASP A 159 -12.76 12.96 -19.70
C ASP A 159 -12.40 11.94 -18.62
N ARG A 160 -13.43 11.43 -17.94
CA ARG A 160 -13.24 10.50 -16.82
C ARG A 160 -13.10 9.04 -17.22
N GLN A 161 -13.31 8.67 -18.50
CA GLN A 161 -13.31 7.27 -18.95
C GLN A 161 -12.01 6.54 -18.57
N ASN A 162 -10.89 7.26 -18.56
CA ASN A 162 -9.57 6.71 -18.22
C ASN A 162 -9.01 7.28 -16.90
N LEU A 163 -9.85 7.86 -16.05
CA LEU A 163 -9.42 8.40 -14.76
C LEU A 163 -9.76 7.42 -13.62
N TRP A 164 -8.73 7.10 -12.84
CA TRP A 164 -8.82 6.19 -11.71
C TRP A 164 -8.30 6.84 -10.44
N GLY A 165 -8.99 6.65 -9.36
CA GLY A 165 -8.52 7.04 -8.03
C GLY A 165 -7.63 5.94 -7.45
N ALA A 166 -6.33 6.23 -7.28
CA ALA A 166 -5.39 5.29 -6.71
C ALA A 166 -5.75 4.95 -5.26
N GLN A 167 -5.71 3.66 -4.96
CA GLN A 167 -5.87 3.13 -3.62
C GLN A 167 -4.57 2.42 -3.19
N THR A 168 -4.56 1.87 -1.99
CA THR A 168 -3.59 0.89 -1.52
C THR A 168 -4.32 -0.37 -1.04
N PRO A 169 -3.70 -1.57 -1.13
CA PRO A 169 -2.27 -1.82 -1.36
C PRO A 169 -1.78 -1.50 -2.77
N GLN A 170 -0.51 -1.09 -2.86
CA GLN A 170 0.26 -1.00 -4.09
C GLN A 170 1.34 -2.08 -4.03
N VAL A 171 1.47 -2.88 -5.09
CA VAL A 171 2.29 -4.10 -5.08
C VAL A 171 3.37 -4.02 -6.13
N PHE A 172 4.61 -4.21 -5.71
CA PHE A 172 5.77 -4.09 -6.58
C PHE A 172 6.77 -5.21 -6.35
N LEU A 173 7.50 -5.54 -7.39
CA LEU A 173 8.75 -6.27 -7.22
C LEU A 173 9.68 -5.44 -6.33
N THR A 174 10.18 -6.02 -5.25
CA THR A 174 10.94 -5.28 -4.21
C THR A 174 12.19 -4.60 -4.78
N SER A 175 12.88 -5.23 -5.74
CA SER A 175 14.02 -4.63 -6.43
C SER A 175 13.62 -3.39 -7.23
N VAL A 176 12.53 -3.46 -8.00
CA VAL A 176 12.02 -2.34 -8.80
C VAL A 176 11.65 -1.15 -7.91
N LEU A 177 10.98 -1.41 -6.78
CA LEU A 177 10.63 -0.35 -5.85
C LEU A 177 11.87 0.27 -5.20
N LYS A 178 12.87 -0.53 -4.81
CA LYS A 178 14.15 -0.02 -4.27
C LYS A 178 14.87 0.87 -5.28
N ASP A 179 14.93 0.47 -6.55
CA ASP A 179 15.54 1.27 -7.62
C ASP A 179 14.78 2.57 -7.87
N ALA A 180 13.43 2.54 -7.81
CA ALA A 180 12.59 3.73 -7.93
C ALA A 180 12.86 4.73 -6.79
N TYR A 181 13.02 4.25 -5.55
CA TYR A 181 13.41 5.09 -4.42
C TYR A 181 14.83 5.67 -4.56
N ALA A 182 15.78 4.88 -5.04
CA ALA A 182 17.15 5.33 -5.28
C ALA A 182 17.17 6.45 -6.34
N LYS A 183 16.42 6.27 -7.44
CA LYS A 183 16.28 7.30 -8.48
C LYS A 183 15.59 8.56 -7.95
N ALA A 184 14.49 8.42 -7.22
CA ALA A 184 13.78 9.55 -6.63
C ALA A 184 14.69 10.37 -5.69
N LYS A 185 15.49 9.70 -4.87
CA LYS A 185 16.48 10.35 -3.99
C LYS A 185 17.53 11.11 -4.79
N LYS A 186 18.06 10.51 -5.85
CA LYS A 186 19.07 11.15 -6.74
C LYS A 186 18.51 12.40 -7.41
N ASP A 187 17.24 12.35 -7.82
CA ASP A 187 16.56 13.41 -8.55
C ASP A 187 15.89 14.45 -7.63
N ASN A 188 15.98 14.30 -6.29
CA ASN A 188 15.24 15.09 -5.30
C ASN A 188 13.72 15.12 -5.59
N PHE A 189 13.19 14.00 -6.05
CA PHE A 189 11.77 13.87 -6.40
C PHE A 189 10.94 13.34 -5.24
N THR A 190 9.81 14.00 -4.97
CA THR A 190 8.81 13.51 -4.03
C THR A 190 7.57 13.10 -4.79
N GLY A 191 7.28 11.79 -4.76
CA GLY A 191 6.05 11.22 -5.33
C GLY A 191 4.86 11.34 -4.40
N THR A 192 3.66 11.24 -4.95
CA THR A 192 2.42 11.18 -4.18
C THR A 192 2.14 9.79 -3.62
N ASP A 193 2.65 8.75 -4.30
CA ASP A 193 2.56 7.34 -3.95
C ASP A 193 3.75 6.56 -4.57
N GLU A 194 3.80 5.25 -4.36
CA GLU A 194 4.87 4.39 -4.88
C GLU A 194 4.76 4.19 -6.39
N ALA A 195 3.54 4.15 -6.92
CA ALA A 195 3.33 4.03 -8.37
C ALA A 195 4.03 5.17 -9.12
N SER A 196 3.90 6.41 -8.66
CA SER A 196 4.54 7.57 -9.28
C SER A 196 6.08 7.50 -9.30
N LEU A 197 6.69 6.82 -8.32
CA LEU A 197 8.14 6.57 -8.31
C LEU A 197 8.52 5.51 -9.35
N VAL A 198 7.73 4.43 -9.45
CA VAL A 198 7.98 3.31 -10.38
C VAL A 198 7.73 3.75 -11.82
N GLU A 199 6.68 4.54 -12.09
CA GLU A 199 6.43 5.18 -13.39
C GLU A 199 7.61 6.05 -13.84
N ARG A 200 8.17 6.84 -12.91
CA ARG A 200 9.33 7.67 -13.17
C ARG A 200 10.59 6.85 -13.50
N LEU A 201 10.68 5.62 -13.02
CA LEU A 201 11.74 4.67 -13.40
C LEU A 201 11.56 4.16 -14.85
N GLY A 202 10.38 4.32 -15.42
CA GLY A 202 9.99 3.81 -16.75
C GLY A 202 9.37 2.41 -16.71
N ALA A 203 9.10 1.88 -15.52
CA ALA A 203 8.44 0.60 -15.37
C ALA A 203 6.90 0.75 -15.41
N SER A 204 6.23 -0.21 -16.05
CA SER A 204 4.77 -0.22 -16.12
C SER A 204 4.15 -0.64 -14.78
N VAL A 205 3.00 -0.04 -14.46
CA VAL A 205 2.18 -0.35 -13.31
C VAL A 205 0.75 -0.64 -13.78
N GLU A 206 0.23 -1.82 -13.44
CA GLU A 206 -1.12 -2.23 -13.80
C GLU A 206 -2.15 -1.73 -12.78
N LEU A 207 -3.32 -1.30 -13.28
CA LEU A 207 -4.46 -0.99 -12.43
C LEU A 207 -5.26 -2.27 -12.15
N VAL A 208 -5.36 -2.65 -10.89
CA VAL A 208 -6.26 -3.70 -10.42
C VAL A 208 -7.50 -3.04 -9.84
N VAL A 209 -8.68 -3.52 -10.25
CA VAL A 209 -9.95 -2.99 -9.73
C VAL A 209 -9.97 -3.11 -8.21
N GLY A 210 -10.01 -1.97 -7.56
CA GLY A 210 -10.03 -1.84 -6.10
C GLY A 210 -11.38 -2.18 -5.48
N ASP A 211 -11.70 -1.49 -4.40
CA ASP A 211 -12.96 -1.65 -3.70
C ASP A 211 -13.48 -0.26 -3.31
N PRO A 212 -14.75 0.08 -3.58
CA PRO A 212 -15.32 1.37 -3.17
C PRO A 212 -15.31 1.54 -1.65
N TRP A 213 -15.39 0.44 -0.90
CA TRP A 213 -15.32 0.44 0.56
C TRP A 213 -13.89 0.52 1.12
N ASN A 214 -12.87 0.31 0.32
CA ASN A 214 -11.46 0.52 0.71
C ASN A 214 -11.12 2.01 0.78
N LEU A 215 -11.97 2.76 1.47
CA LEU A 215 -11.88 4.20 1.61
C LEU A 215 -10.71 4.60 2.53
N LYS A 216 -10.12 5.77 2.25
CA LYS A 216 -9.06 6.34 3.10
C LYS A 216 -9.68 7.27 4.12
N ILE A 217 -9.63 6.92 5.39
CA ILE A 217 -10.10 7.78 6.48
C ILE A 217 -9.28 9.05 6.47
N THR A 218 -9.88 10.21 6.17
CA THR A 218 -9.22 11.51 6.11
C THR A 218 -9.97 12.58 6.89
N THR A 219 -11.26 12.38 7.08
CA THR A 219 -12.19 13.29 7.75
C THR A 219 -12.97 12.53 8.85
N PRO A 220 -13.61 13.25 9.79
CA PRO A 220 -14.53 12.62 10.75
C PRO A 220 -15.72 11.91 10.09
N GLN A 221 -16.16 12.39 8.93
CA GLN A 221 -17.24 11.75 8.16
C GLN A 221 -16.81 10.38 7.62
N ASP A 222 -15.56 10.27 7.13
CA ASP A 222 -15.01 8.97 6.68
C ASP A 222 -14.98 7.95 7.83
N LEU A 223 -14.66 8.41 9.04
CA LEU A 223 -14.63 7.55 10.22
C LEU A 223 -16.02 7.00 10.54
N LYS A 224 -17.04 7.87 10.56
CA LYS A 224 -18.44 7.46 10.76
C LYS A 224 -18.90 6.48 9.67
N LEU A 225 -18.54 6.73 8.42
CA LEU A 225 -18.87 5.83 7.31
C LEU A 225 -18.21 4.46 7.50
N ALA A 226 -16.94 4.42 7.89
CA ALA A 226 -16.23 3.16 8.16
C ALA A 226 -16.88 2.40 9.35
N GLU A 227 -17.34 3.09 10.39
CA GLU A 227 -18.08 2.47 11.51
C GLU A 227 -19.36 1.79 11.02
N LEU A 228 -20.15 2.49 10.19
CA LEU A 228 -21.40 1.94 9.62
C LEU A 228 -21.14 0.73 8.73
N ILE A 229 -20.09 0.76 7.90
CA ILE A 229 -19.71 -0.37 7.04
C ILE A 229 -19.36 -1.59 7.89
N LEU A 230 -18.53 -1.40 8.93
CA LEU A 230 -18.16 -2.49 9.85
C LEU A 230 -19.34 -3.02 10.66
N GLU A 231 -20.32 -2.19 10.96
CA GLU A 231 -21.51 -2.58 11.70
C GLU A 231 -22.44 -3.48 10.87
N ASN A 232 -22.64 -3.11 9.62
CA ASN A 232 -23.55 -3.80 8.73
C ASN A 232 -22.90 -4.94 7.94
N LYS A 233 -21.60 -5.19 8.14
CA LYS A 233 -20.80 -6.21 7.40
C LYS A 233 -20.96 -6.08 5.87
N LEU A 234 -21.06 -4.82 5.39
CA LEU A 234 -21.13 -4.49 3.96
C LEU A 234 -19.80 -4.75 3.26
#